data_b3dd4b8e4775df4f01cc84e7f074bf82
#
_entry.id   b3dd4b8e4775df4f01cc84e7f074bf82
#
_cell.length_a   1.000
_cell.length_b   1.000
_cell.length_c   1.000
_cell.angle_alpha   90.00
_cell.angle_beta   90.00
_cell.angle_gamma   90.00
#
_symmetry.space_group_name_H-M   'P 1'
#
loop_
_entity.id
_entity.type
_entity.pdbx_description
1 polymer ?
#
loop_
_entity_poly.entity_id
_entity_poly.type
_entity_poly.pdbx_seq_one_letter_code
_entity_poly.pdbx_strand_id
1 'polypeptide(L)'
;MKISNLTMLSKVMLLIAGLLFIGSLFVPMWRIELEAPQYPEGLVLQLHANKIGGDVDIINGLNHYIGMATLHTENFFEFTVLPYIFSAFAVISFVLIFINNRKAVLGFFSFFVLFVILAAIDFYRWNYQYGHNLDPNAAIKVPGMSYQPPLIGYKQLLNFGAYSIPD
;
A
#
# COMPACT_ATOMS: atom_id res chain seq x y z
N MET A 1 -6.93 2.14 41.27
CA MET A 1 -7.39 1.45 40.03
C MET A 1 -6.30 0.44 39.65
N LYS A 2 -6.55 -0.89 39.80
CA LYS A 2 -5.53 -1.92 39.48
C LYS A 2 -5.13 -1.83 38.00
N ILE A 3 -3.86 -1.49 37.73
CA ILE A 3 -3.29 -1.57 36.40
C ILE A 3 -3.24 -3.08 36.08
N SER A 4 -4.03 -3.52 35.08
CA SER A 4 -4.00 -4.93 34.69
C SER A 4 -2.77 -5.16 33.81
N ASN A 5 -1.88 -6.00 34.28
CA ASN A 5 -0.68 -6.42 33.53
C ASN A 5 -1.05 -7.17 32.26
N LEU A 6 -0.16 -7.14 31.30
CA LEU A 6 -0.30 -7.92 30.05
C LEU A 6 -0.09 -9.41 30.33
N THR A 7 -0.84 -10.25 29.63
CA THR A 7 -0.59 -11.67 29.59
C THR A 7 0.69 -11.97 28.80
N MET A 8 1.29 -13.13 29.01
CA MET A 8 2.44 -13.57 28.20
C MET A 8 2.11 -13.60 26.71
N LEU A 9 0.91 -14.06 26.36
CA LEU A 9 0.43 -14.07 24.97
C LEU A 9 0.43 -12.64 24.38
N SER A 10 -0.09 -11.63 25.11
CA SER A 10 -0.10 -10.25 24.62
C SER A 10 1.31 -9.71 24.38
N LYS A 11 2.29 -10.08 25.21
CA LYS A 11 3.69 -9.68 25.02
C LYS A 11 4.32 -10.32 23.80
N VAL A 12 4.04 -11.61 23.56
CA VAL A 12 4.49 -12.32 22.38
C VAL A 12 3.88 -11.71 21.11
N MET A 13 2.58 -11.38 21.12
CA MET A 13 1.92 -10.72 19.99
C MET A 13 2.50 -9.34 19.69
N LEU A 14 2.84 -8.55 20.71
CA LEU A 14 3.53 -7.26 20.53
C LEU A 14 4.94 -7.43 19.95
N LEU A 15 5.66 -8.46 20.38
CA LEU A 15 6.97 -8.80 19.81
C LEU A 15 6.86 -9.13 18.32
N ILE A 16 5.92 -10.00 17.96
CA ILE A 16 5.66 -10.38 16.57
C ILE A 16 5.25 -9.14 15.75
N ALA A 17 4.34 -8.33 16.25
CA ALA A 17 3.91 -7.11 15.57
C ALA A 17 5.09 -6.16 15.31
N GLY A 18 5.95 -5.93 16.31
CA GLY A 18 7.15 -5.11 16.15
C GLY A 18 8.10 -5.65 15.08
N LEU A 19 8.31 -6.98 15.04
CA LEU A 19 9.13 -7.63 14.01
C LEU A 19 8.49 -7.53 12.62
N LEU A 20 7.18 -7.68 12.51
CA LEU A 20 6.46 -7.52 11.23
C LEU A 20 6.55 -6.08 10.71
N PHE A 21 6.44 -5.06 11.56
CA PHE A 21 6.66 -3.66 11.14
C PHE A 21 8.07 -3.42 10.64
N ILE A 22 9.09 -4.04 11.24
CA ILE A 22 10.46 -3.98 10.72
C ILE A 22 10.54 -4.70 9.38
N GLY A 23 9.99 -5.91 9.28
CA GLY A 23 10.00 -6.70 8.05
C GLY A 23 9.37 -5.96 6.87
N SER A 24 8.24 -5.26 7.09
CA SER A 24 7.54 -4.51 6.05
C SER A 24 8.34 -3.32 5.47
N LEU A 25 9.45 -2.91 6.09
CA LEU A 25 10.37 -1.93 5.52
C LEU A 25 11.23 -2.49 4.38
N PHE A 26 11.36 -3.81 4.28
CA PHE A 26 12.29 -4.47 3.35
C PHE A 26 11.60 -5.24 2.23
N VAL A 27 10.31 -5.52 2.39
CA VAL A 27 9.51 -6.27 1.39
C VAL A 27 8.43 -5.36 0.79
N PRO A 28 7.93 -5.67 -0.43
CA PRO A 28 6.76 -4.99 -0.94
C PRO A 28 5.56 -5.26 -0.04
N MET A 29 4.66 -4.30 0.09
CA MET A 29 3.43 -4.41 0.88
C MET A 29 2.22 -4.71 0.01
N TRP A 30 2.32 -4.32 -1.26
CA TRP A 30 1.24 -4.46 -2.22
C TRP A 30 1.80 -4.69 -3.60
N ARG A 31 1.10 -5.53 -4.40
CA ARG A 31 1.46 -5.85 -5.76
C ARG A 31 0.27 -5.71 -6.69
N ILE A 32 0.50 -5.12 -7.85
CA ILE A 32 -0.46 -5.07 -8.94
C ILE A 32 0.18 -5.74 -10.15
N GLU A 33 -0.37 -6.84 -10.57
CA GLU A 33 0.06 -7.58 -11.75
C GLU A 33 -0.82 -7.15 -12.93
N LEU A 34 -0.21 -6.80 -14.05
CA LEU A 34 -0.87 -6.39 -15.26
C LEU A 34 -0.65 -7.44 -16.36
N GLU A 35 -1.73 -7.96 -16.91
CA GLU A 35 -1.73 -8.89 -18.04
C GLU A 35 -2.11 -8.12 -19.30
N ALA A 36 -1.17 -7.88 -20.19
CA ALA A 36 -1.40 -7.18 -21.43
C ALA A 36 -0.95 -8.05 -22.62
N PRO A 37 -1.66 -8.04 -23.78
CA PRO A 37 -1.29 -8.85 -24.93
C PRO A 37 0.13 -8.61 -25.46
N GLN A 38 0.67 -7.40 -25.25
CA GLN A 38 2.02 -7.02 -25.64
C GLN A 38 3.10 -7.57 -24.69
N TYR A 39 2.70 -7.99 -23.48
CA TYR A 39 3.57 -8.50 -22.42
C TYR A 39 2.97 -9.80 -21.87
N PRO A 40 3.11 -10.92 -22.60
CA PRO A 40 2.52 -12.20 -22.19
C PRO A 40 3.12 -12.77 -20.90
N GLU A 41 4.33 -12.31 -20.53
CA GLU A 41 4.98 -12.58 -19.23
C GLU A 41 4.36 -11.84 -18.06
N GLY A 42 3.45 -10.88 -18.33
CA GLY A 42 2.90 -9.97 -17.34
C GLY A 42 3.85 -8.85 -16.97
N LEU A 43 3.31 -7.81 -16.31
CA LEU A 43 4.08 -6.71 -15.71
C LEU A 43 3.70 -6.61 -14.24
N VAL A 44 4.66 -6.30 -13.39
CA VAL A 44 4.44 -6.22 -11.95
C VAL A 44 4.79 -4.84 -11.44
N LEU A 45 3.82 -4.19 -10.78
CA LEU A 45 4.03 -2.99 -9.99
C LEU A 45 4.08 -3.38 -8.51
N GLN A 46 5.13 -2.99 -7.81
CA GLN A 46 5.32 -3.25 -6.39
C GLN A 46 5.31 -1.96 -5.58
N LEU A 47 4.51 -1.91 -4.52
CA LEU A 47 4.47 -0.80 -3.59
C LEU A 47 5.20 -1.20 -2.30
N HIS A 48 6.38 -0.63 -2.09
CA HIS A 48 7.14 -0.74 -0.86
C HIS A 48 6.79 0.38 0.13
N ALA A 49 7.28 0.31 1.35
CA ALA A 49 7.10 1.40 2.30
C ALA A 49 7.77 2.72 1.86
N ASN A 50 8.82 2.64 1.04
CA ASN A 50 9.66 3.80 0.68
C ASN A 50 9.80 4.04 -0.82
N LYS A 51 9.20 3.23 -1.67
CA LYS A 51 9.34 3.35 -3.13
C LYS A 51 8.29 2.55 -3.90
N ILE A 52 8.15 2.91 -5.18
CA ILE A 52 7.51 2.06 -6.18
C ILE A 52 8.60 1.22 -6.84
N GLY A 53 8.33 -0.07 -7.09
CA GLY A 53 9.24 -1.02 -7.71
C GLY A 53 8.56 -1.86 -8.78
N GLY A 54 9.30 -2.84 -9.32
CA GLY A 54 8.84 -3.68 -10.43
C GLY A 54 9.06 -3.01 -11.78
N ASP A 55 8.18 -3.29 -12.74
CA ASP A 55 8.30 -2.87 -14.15
C ASP A 55 7.80 -1.44 -14.40
N VAL A 56 8.14 -0.50 -13.50
CA VAL A 56 7.62 0.88 -13.47
C VAL A 56 7.81 1.62 -14.78
N ASP A 57 8.99 1.51 -15.40
CA ASP A 57 9.30 2.24 -16.64
C ASP A 57 8.45 1.76 -17.82
N ILE A 58 8.21 0.44 -17.91
CA ILE A 58 7.36 -0.14 -18.94
C ILE A 58 5.91 0.28 -18.71
N ILE A 59 5.44 0.21 -17.46
CA ILE A 59 4.09 0.62 -17.06
C ILE A 59 3.89 2.11 -17.36
N ASN A 60 4.86 2.97 -17.08
CA ASN A 60 4.81 4.39 -17.40
C ASN A 60 4.74 4.65 -18.91
N GLY A 61 5.44 3.85 -19.71
CA GLY A 61 5.31 3.88 -21.16
C GLY A 61 3.89 3.57 -21.63
N LEU A 62 3.26 2.52 -21.07
CA LEU A 62 1.85 2.18 -21.37
C LEU A 62 0.88 3.26 -20.90
N ASN A 63 1.08 3.80 -19.72
CA ASN A 63 0.27 4.86 -19.14
C ASN A 63 0.22 6.10 -20.04
N HIS A 64 1.36 6.47 -20.61
CA HIS A 64 1.44 7.61 -21.53
C HIS A 64 0.49 7.47 -22.73
N TYR A 65 0.35 6.28 -23.29
CA TYR A 65 -0.53 6.06 -24.45
C TYR A 65 -2.02 6.16 -24.11
N ILE A 66 -2.42 5.76 -22.91
CA ILE A 66 -3.83 5.77 -22.47
C ILE A 66 -4.17 6.99 -21.61
N GLY A 67 -3.22 7.89 -21.40
CA GLY A 67 -3.42 9.14 -20.67
C GLY A 67 -3.40 9.03 -19.16
N MET A 68 -2.95 7.91 -18.61
CA MET A 68 -2.72 7.78 -17.17
C MET A 68 -1.44 8.54 -16.78
N ALA A 69 -1.42 9.06 -15.56
CA ALA A 69 -0.23 9.72 -15.02
C ALA A 69 0.96 8.74 -14.89
N THR A 70 2.17 9.25 -15.04
CA THR A 70 3.39 8.48 -14.78
C THR A 70 3.62 8.30 -13.28
N LEU A 71 4.10 7.12 -12.90
CA LEU A 71 4.40 6.75 -11.53
C LEU A 71 5.86 7.08 -11.23
N HIS A 72 6.07 8.01 -10.30
CA HIS A 72 7.39 8.36 -9.78
C HIS A 72 7.30 8.40 -8.26
N THR A 73 8.23 7.75 -7.57
CA THR A 73 8.23 7.65 -6.10
C THR A 73 8.15 9.02 -5.42
N GLU A 74 8.84 10.01 -5.97
CA GLU A 74 8.91 11.39 -5.45
C GLU A 74 7.57 12.16 -5.50
N ASN A 75 6.62 11.70 -6.31
CA ASN A 75 5.29 12.32 -6.42
C ASN A 75 4.36 11.93 -5.26
N PHE A 76 4.79 10.97 -4.43
CA PHE A 76 3.98 10.42 -3.35
C PHE A 76 4.66 10.67 -2.00
N PHE A 77 4.07 11.57 -1.24
CA PHE A 77 4.52 11.92 0.12
C PHE A 77 4.53 10.69 1.05
N GLU A 78 3.64 9.74 0.83
CA GLU A 78 3.46 8.52 1.59
C GLU A 78 4.78 7.71 1.66
N PHE A 79 5.50 7.56 0.55
CA PHE A 79 6.78 6.83 0.52
C PHE A 79 7.88 7.49 1.34
N THR A 80 7.76 8.79 1.60
CA THR A 80 8.68 9.50 2.49
C THR A 80 8.32 9.24 3.96
N VAL A 81 7.04 9.16 4.31
CA VAL A 81 6.56 9.14 5.69
C VAL A 81 6.35 7.73 6.23
N LEU A 82 5.89 6.78 5.40
CA LEU A 82 5.59 5.40 5.82
C LEU A 82 6.75 4.70 6.54
N PRO A 83 8.03 4.80 6.08
CA PRO A 83 9.14 4.17 6.79
C PRO A 83 9.29 4.66 8.24
N TYR A 84 9.07 5.95 8.48
CA TYR A 84 9.12 6.51 9.84
C TYR A 84 7.94 6.06 10.69
N ILE A 85 6.74 6.00 10.11
CA ILE A 85 5.54 5.52 10.80
C ILE A 85 5.71 4.05 11.21
N PHE A 86 6.18 3.18 10.30
CA PHE A 86 6.39 1.76 10.61
C PHE A 86 7.51 1.55 11.62
N SER A 87 8.58 2.33 11.52
CA SER A 87 9.65 2.32 12.54
C SER A 87 9.12 2.76 13.91
N ALA A 88 8.27 3.78 13.96
CA ALA A 88 7.63 4.23 15.19
C ALA A 88 6.70 3.15 15.77
N PHE A 89 5.87 2.50 14.93
CA PHE A 89 5.02 1.39 15.37
C PHE A 89 5.83 0.21 15.92
N ALA A 90 6.96 -0.13 15.29
CA ALA A 90 7.86 -1.16 15.78
C ALA A 90 8.42 -0.80 17.18
N VAL A 91 8.96 0.40 17.33
CA VAL A 91 9.52 0.88 18.61
C VAL A 91 8.44 0.90 19.70
N ILE A 92 7.26 1.45 19.38
CA ILE A 92 6.14 1.49 20.35
C ILE A 92 5.71 0.08 20.76
N SER A 93 5.63 -0.86 19.81
CA SER A 93 5.29 -2.27 20.10
C SER A 93 6.24 -2.88 21.12
N PHE A 94 7.56 -2.68 20.94
CA PHE A 94 8.57 -3.18 21.89
C PHE A 94 8.49 -2.47 23.25
N VAL A 95 8.35 -1.15 23.27
CA VAL A 95 8.25 -0.35 24.50
C VAL A 95 7.02 -0.78 25.33
N LEU A 96 5.89 -1.09 24.69
CA LEU A 96 4.67 -1.53 25.37
C LEU A 96 4.84 -2.86 26.12
N ILE A 97 5.76 -3.73 25.71
CA ILE A 97 6.09 -4.97 26.42
C ILE A 97 6.63 -4.65 27.83
N PHE A 98 7.49 -3.61 27.93
CA PHE A 98 8.09 -3.18 29.19
C PHE A 98 7.11 -2.34 30.04
N ILE A 99 6.32 -1.45 29.41
CA ILE A 99 5.28 -0.67 30.09
C ILE A 99 4.25 -1.60 30.76
N ASN A 100 3.99 -2.77 30.17
CA ASN A 100 3.15 -3.82 30.75
C ASN A 100 1.76 -3.33 31.18
N ASN A 101 1.13 -2.44 30.40
CA ASN A 101 -0.14 -1.79 30.69
C ASN A 101 -1.17 -2.07 29.59
N ARG A 102 -2.26 -2.76 29.93
CA ARG A 102 -3.34 -3.12 28.99
C ARG A 102 -3.99 -1.90 28.33
N LYS A 103 -4.17 -0.79 29.06
CA LYS A 103 -4.80 0.42 28.50
C LYS A 103 -3.91 1.07 27.44
N ALA A 104 -2.58 1.08 27.66
CA ALA A 104 -1.64 1.60 26.69
C ALA A 104 -1.65 0.77 25.40
N VAL A 105 -1.72 -0.56 25.51
CA VAL A 105 -1.85 -1.46 24.33
C VAL A 105 -3.15 -1.23 23.58
N LEU A 106 -4.28 -1.08 24.29
CA LEU A 106 -5.57 -0.77 23.67
C LEU A 106 -5.55 0.59 22.94
N GLY A 107 -4.93 1.61 23.56
CA GLY A 107 -4.74 2.91 22.92
C GLY A 107 -3.88 2.82 21.64
N PHE A 108 -2.77 2.11 21.71
CA PHE A 108 -1.92 1.85 20.54
C PHE A 108 -2.67 1.10 19.43
N PHE A 109 -3.41 0.04 19.79
CA PHE A 109 -4.21 -0.71 18.82
C PHE A 109 -5.29 0.16 18.17
N SER A 110 -5.99 1.00 18.95
CA SER A 110 -7.00 1.93 18.40
C SER A 110 -6.36 2.94 17.45
N PHE A 111 -5.19 3.46 17.79
CA PHE A 111 -4.44 4.36 16.93
C PHE A 111 -3.98 3.66 15.62
N PHE A 112 -3.50 2.43 15.74
CA PHE A 112 -3.12 1.63 14.57
C PHE A 112 -4.33 1.35 13.65
N VAL A 113 -5.49 0.98 14.21
CA VAL A 113 -6.71 0.78 13.42
C VAL A 113 -7.13 2.06 12.70
N LEU A 114 -7.07 3.21 13.38
CA LEU A 114 -7.35 4.50 12.75
C LEU A 114 -6.38 4.78 11.60
N PHE A 115 -5.08 4.53 11.79
CA PHE A 115 -4.08 4.67 10.73
C PHE A 115 -4.41 3.79 9.52
N VAL A 116 -4.76 2.50 9.74
CA VAL A 116 -5.11 1.57 8.65
C VAL A 116 -6.33 2.07 7.87
N ILE A 117 -7.36 2.58 8.56
CA ILE A 117 -8.55 3.14 7.92
C ILE A 117 -8.18 4.35 7.06
N LEU A 118 -7.39 5.29 7.58
CA LEU A 118 -6.97 6.48 6.85
C LEU A 118 -6.10 6.12 5.64
N ALA A 119 -5.16 5.18 5.80
CA ALA A 119 -4.32 4.68 4.71
C ALA A 119 -5.16 3.99 3.62
N ALA A 120 -6.17 3.21 3.99
CA ALA A 120 -7.08 2.57 3.03
C ALA A 120 -7.92 3.59 2.24
N ILE A 121 -8.42 4.64 2.91
CA ILE A 121 -9.15 5.73 2.27
C ILE A 121 -8.25 6.48 1.29
N ASP A 122 -7.03 6.79 1.69
CA ASP A 122 -6.08 7.50 0.87
C ASP A 122 -5.65 6.67 -0.34
N PHE A 123 -5.34 5.41 -0.15
CA PHE A 123 -5.04 4.47 -1.23
C PHE A 123 -6.21 4.32 -2.23
N TYR A 124 -7.45 4.24 -1.73
CA TYR A 124 -8.64 4.23 -2.60
C TYR A 124 -8.75 5.52 -3.41
N ARG A 125 -8.59 6.67 -2.76
CA ARG A 125 -8.68 7.99 -3.39
C ARG A 125 -7.64 8.17 -4.49
N TRP A 126 -6.38 7.77 -4.20
CA TRP A 126 -5.31 7.79 -5.17
C TRP A 126 -5.62 6.87 -6.36
N ASN A 127 -6.01 5.63 -6.10
CA ASN A 127 -6.34 4.63 -7.12
C ASN A 127 -7.50 5.12 -8.02
N TYR A 128 -8.51 5.75 -7.43
CA TYR A 128 -9.61 6.35 -8.18
C TYR A 128 -9.12 7.49 -9.08
N GLN A 129 -8.38 8.46 -8.53
CA GLN A 129 -7.87 9.59 -9.30
C GLN A 129 -6.94 9.13 -10.42
N TYR A 130 -6.06 8.20 -10.14
CA TYR A 130 -5.11 7.64 -11.10
C TYR A 130 -5.82 7.00 -12.30
N GLY A 131 -6.89 6.27 -12.08
CA GLY A 131 -7.64 5.60 -13.14
C GLY A 131 -8.65 6.47 -13.88
N HIS A 132 -9.04 7.63 -13.33
CA HIS A 132 -10.08 8.51 -13.92
C HIS A 132 -9.54 9.84 -14.45
N ASN A 133 -8.42 10.32 -13.94
CA ASN A 133 -7.86 11.62 -14.32
C ASN A 133 -6.94 11.48 -15.54
N LEU A 134 -7.54 11.16 -16.69
CA LEU A 134 -6.81 10.86 -17.92
C LEU A 134 -6.49 12.14 -18.70
N ASP A 135 -5.29 12.17 -19.32
CA ASP A 135 -4.89 13.25 -20.22
C ASP A 135 -5.81 13.29 -21.45
N PRO A 136 -6.50 14.41 -21.70
CA PRO A 136 -7.37 14.55 -22.87
C PRO A 136 -6.59 14.54 -24.20
N ASN A 137 -5.26 14.63 -24.19
CA ASN A 137 -4.40 14.58 -25.37
C ASN A 137 -3.73 13.21 -25.59
N ALA A 138 -4.08 12.19 -24.79
CA ALA A 138 -3.56 10.84 -24.96
C ALA A 138 -3.76 10.29 -26.37
N ALA A 139 -2.84 9.42 -26.81
CA ALA A 139 -2.89 8.79 -28.14
C ALA A 139 -4.09 7.85 -28.29
N ILE A 140 -4.43 7.14 -27.22
CA ILE A 140 -5.58 6.21 -27.17
C ILE A 140 -6.65 6.81 -26.24
N LYS A 141 -7.83 7.10 -26.81
CA LYS A 141 -8.98 7.67 -26.07
C LYS A 141 -10.18 6.78 -26.26
N VAL A 142 -10.74 6.31 -25.18
CA VAL A 142 -12.00 5.58 -25.15
C VAL A 142 -13.00 6.38 -24.33
N PRO A 143 -14.01 7.00 -24.95
CA PRO A 143 -14.98 7.82 -24.25
C PRO A 143 -15.67 7.05 -23.12
N GLY A 144 -15.71 7.63 -21.91
CA GLY A 144 -16.33 7.04 -20.73
C GLY A 144 -15.53 5.92 -20.07
N MET A 145 -14.30 5.64 -20.54
CA MET A 145 -13.43 4.62 -19.94
C MET A 145 -12.67 5.13 -18.73
N SER A 146 -12.52 4.26 -17.74
CA SER A 146 -11.58 4.44 -16.63
C SER A 146 -10.66 3.24 -16.52
N TYR A 147 -9.40 3.48 -16.17
CA TYR A 147 -8.39 2.44 -16.02
C TYR A 147 -8.05 2.16 -14.55
N GLN A 148 -9.00 2.39 -13.66
CA GLN A 148 -8.81 2.13 -12.24
C GLN A 148 -8.61 0.64 -11.98
N PRO A 149 -7.44 0.20 -11.45
CA PRO A 149 -7.22 -1.15 -11.00
C PRO A 149 -8.17 -1.51 -9.85
N PRO A 150 -8.43 -2.79 -9.59
CA PRO A 150 -9.18 -3.18 -8.39
C PRO A 150 -8.36 -2.89 -7.15
N LEU A 151 -9.01 -2.65 -6.01
CA LEU A 151 -8.28 -2.60 -4.73
C LEU A 151 -7.75 -3.97 -4.36
N ILE A 152 -8.55 -5.01 -4.50
CA ILE A 152 -8.19 -6.40 -4.25
C ILE A 152 -8.84 -7.27 -5.33
N GLY A 153 -8.10 -8.27 -5.80
CA GLY A 153 -8.57 -9.24 -6.78
C GLY A 153 -8.37 -8.79 -8.22
N TYR A 154 -9.09 -9.40 -9.13
CA TYR A 154 -8.92 -9.22 -10.57
C TYR A 154 -10.00 -8.30 -11.17
N LYS A 155 -9.58 -7.47 -12.13
CA LYS A 155 -10.48 -6.66 -12.96
C LYS A 155 -9.96 -6.60 -14.39
N GLN A 156 -10.84 -6.89 -15.35
CA GLN A 156 -10.54 -6.69 -16.76
C GLN A 156 -10.69 -5.19 -17.10
N LEU A 157 -9.68 -4.61 -17.72
CA LEU A 157 -9.61 -3.23 -18.16
C LEU A 157 -9.35 -3.20 -19.68
N LEU A 158 -10.42 -3.10 -20.49
CA LEU A 158 -10.34 -3.21 -21.95
C LEU A 158 -9.63 -4.50 -22.41
N ASN A 159 -8.44 -4.36 -22.98
CA ASN A 159 -7.62 -5.44 -23.51
C ASN A 159 -6.51 -5.90 -22.57
N PHE A 160 -6.48 -5.42 -21.34
CA PHE A 160 -5.55 -5.88 -20.32
C PHE A 160 -6.27 -6.18 -19.01
N GLY A 161 -5.70 -7.08 -18.22
CA GLY A 161 -6.17 -7.45 -16.88
C GLY A 161 -5.31 -6.79 -15.81
N ALA A 162 -5.90 -6.48 -14.66
CA ALA A 162 -5.18 -6.04 -13.48
C ALA A 162 -5.57 -6.91 -12.28
N TYR A 163 -4.58 -7.49 -11.62
CA TYR A 163 -4.73 -8.28 -10.40
C TYR A 163 -3.99 -7.60 -9.25
N SER A 164 -4.71 -7.24 -8.21
CA SER A 164 -4.20 -6.46 -7.08
C SER A 164 -4.31 -7.26 -5.79
N ILE A 165 -3.19 -7.44 -5.09
CA ILE A 165 -3.08 -8.23 -3.86
C ILE A 165 -2.13 -7.57 -2.86
N PRO A 166 -2.34 -7.75 -1.53
CA PRO A 166 -1.31 -7.58 -0.52
C PRO A 166 -0.19 -8.60 -0.75
N ASP A 167 1.05 -8.20 -0.56
CA ASP A 167 2.23 -9.06 -0.76
C ASP A 167 2.72 -9.65 0.58
#